data_2d166908024539f6795c62d13c363d1b
#
_entry.id   2d166908024539f6795c62d13c363d1b
#
_cell.length_a   1.000
_cell.length_b   1.000
_cell.length_c   1.000
_cell.angle_alpha   90.00
_cell.angle_beta   90.00
_cell.angle_gamma   90.00
#
_symmetry.space_group_name_H-M   'P 1'
#
loop_
_entity.id
_entity.type
_entity.pdbx_description
1 polymer ?
#
loop_
_entity_poly.entity_id
_entity_poly.type
_entity_poly.pdbx_seq_one_letter_code
_entity_poly.pdbx_strand_id
1 'polypeptide(L)'
;MTTKNRTKKRVKNSPLTSILVVVTGETSDETAVRFACELLDEQHSKLYILYIIEVSMTLPIDAEISTSTTRGEEILDQMENISKIYKCETHAELLQSRRSGLAIVQESVDKQVDAIVLGIPYQEMYGSFSIGDIAPYILKNAPCRVFLEREPIPPKSSYNASTH
;
A
#
# COMPACT_ATOMS: atom_id res chain seq x y z
N MET A 1 37.97 -37.36 11.65
CA MET A 1 37.18 -36.17 12.06
C MET A 1 36.68 -35.48 10.80
N THR A 2 35.44 -35.72 10.44
CA THR A 2 34.85 -35.15 9.21
C THR A 2 34.05 -33.93 9.60
N THR A 3 34.57 -32.76 9.26
CA THR A 3 33.88 -31.49 9.45
C THR A 3 32.75 -31.40 8.41
N LYS A 4 31.51 -31.58 8.85
CA LYS A 4 30.32 -31.35 8.02
C LYS A 4 30.21 -29.88 7.71
N ASN A 5 30.58 -29.52 6.49
CA ASN A 5 30.34 -28.23 5.87
C ASN A 5 28.82 -28.04 5.71
N ARG A 6 28.18 -27.36 6.67
CA ARG A 6 26.78 -26.91 6.55
C ARG A 6 26.78 -25.75 5.55
N THR A 7 26.61 -26.07 4.29
CA THR A 7 26.26 -25.10 3.26
C THR A 7 24.94 -24.47 3.67
N LYS A 8 24.96 -23.23 4.20
CA LYS A 8 23.76 -22.41 4.38
C LYS A 8 23.14 -22.25 3.01
N LYS A 9 22.06 -22.99 2.74
CA LYS A 9 21.20 -22.76 1.58
C LYS A 9 20.72 -21.33 1.68
N ARG A 10 21.30 -20.42 0.89
CA ARG A 10 20.76 -19.08 0.68
C ARG A 10 19.33 -19.27 0.21
N VAL A 11 18.36 -18.90 1.03
CA VAL A 11 16.98 -18.76 0.58
C VAL A 11 17.05 -17.74 -0.55
N LYS A 12 16.93 -18.20 -1.79
CA LYS A 12 16.74 -17.31 -2.93
C LYS A 12 15.41 -16.60 -2.65
N ASN A 13 15.47 -15.30 -2.32
CA ASN A 13 14.28 -14.50 -2.34
C ASN A 13 13.76 -14.56 -3.78
N SER A 14 12.63 -15.23 -3.96
CA SER A 14 11.95 -15.22 -5.25
C SER A 14 11.63 -13.78 -5.59
N PRO A 15 11.86 -13.33 -6.83
CA PRO A 15 11.51 -11.98 -7.25
C PRO A 15 10.02 -11.74 -7.02
N LEU A 16 9.64 -10.52 -6.66
CA LEU A 16 8.24 -10.14 -6.55
C LEU A 16 7.72 -9.84 -7.96
N THR A 17 6.72 -10.58 -8.38
CA THR A 17 6.10 -10.42 -9.70
C THR A 17 4.69 -9.83 -9.65
N SER A 18 4.11 -9.75 -8.46
CA SER A 18 2.75 -9.26 -8.26
C SER A 18 2.63 -8.55 -6.91
N ILE A 19 2.26 -7.29 -6.93
CA ILE A 19 2.10 -6.47 -5.71
C ILE A 19 0.74 -5.77 -5.74
N LEU A 20 0.08 -5.74 -4.59
CA LEU A 20 -1.11 -4.93 -4.32
C LEU A 20 -0.71 -3.71 -3.49
N VAL A 21 -0.95 -2.52 -4.01
CA VAL A 21 -0.79 -1.25 -3.29
C VAL A 21 -2.15 -0.70 -2.93
N VAL A 22 -2.33 -0.36 -1.67
CA VAL A 22 -3.56 0.29 -1.20
C VAL A 22 -3.33 1.79 -1.15
N VAL A 23 -4.20 2.55 -1.79
CA VAL A 23 -4.17 4.01 -1.84
C VAL A 23 -5.42 4.59 -1.18
N THR A 24 -5.26 5.71 -0.50
CA THR A 24 -6.29 6.31 0.38
C THR A 24 -6.53 7.79 0.09
N GLY A 25 -5.75 8.41 -0.77
CA GLY A 25 -5.73 9.85 -1.02
C GLY A 25 -4.80 10.62 -0.09
N GLU A 26 -3.92 9.91 0.61
CA GLU A 26 -2.92 10.51 1.49
C GLU A 26 -1.60 10.78 0.73
N THR A 27 -0.76 11.62 1.32
CA THR A 27 0.53 11.99 0.72
C THR A 27 1.48 10.81 0.52
N SER A 28 1.33 9.77 1.34
CA SER A 28 2.13 8.54 1.28
C SER A 28 1.80 7.62 0.10
N ASP A 29 0.69 7.84 -0.60
CA ASP A 29 0.26 6.98 -1.71
C ASP A 29 1.28 6.96 -2.85
N GLU A 30 1.80 8.13 -3.23
CA GLU A 30 2.78 8.25 -4.31
C GLU A 30 4.07 7.50 -3.99
N THR A 31 4.60 7.67 -2.78
CA THR A 31 5.82 6.98 -2.34
C THR A 31 5.61 5.48 -2.26
N ALA A 32 4.45 5.03 -1.82
CA ALA A 32 4.09 3.62 -1.77
C ALA A 32 4.01 2.98 -3.17
N VAL A 33 3.38 3.67 -4.14
CA VAL A 33 3.31 3.20 -5.53
C VAL A 33 4.69 3.12 -6.17
N ARG A 34 5.52 4.15 -6.01
CA ARG A 34 6.91 4.13 -6.50
C ARG A 34 7.72 2.99 -5.89
N PHE A 35 7.63 2.83 -4.58
CA PHE A 35 8.31 1.75 -3.87
C PHE A 35 7.87 0.37 -4.36
N ALA A 36 6.57 0.15 -4.56
CA ALA A 36 6.05 -1.10 -5.09
C ALA A 36 6.58 -1.38 -6.51
N CYS A 37 6.61 -0.36 -7.37
CA CYS A 37 7.16 -0.49 -8.72
C CYS A 37 8.66 -0.86 -8.71
N GLU A 38 9.41 -0.30 -7.78
CA GLU A 38 10.85 -0.60 -7.62
C GLU A 38 11.12 -2.01 -7.08
N LEU A 39 10.19 -2.56 -6.31
CA LEU A 39 10.28 -3.94 -5.80
C LEU A 39 9.93 -5.01 -6.83
N LEU A 40 9.14 -4.65 -7.85
CA LEU A 40 8.70 -5.59 -8.88
C LEU A 40 9.85 -5.95 -9.82
N ASP A 41 9.87 -7.21 -10.23
CA ASP A 41 10.77 -7.66 -11.29
C ASP A 41 10.40 -6.96 -12.61
N GLU A 42 11.40 -6.64 -13.44
CA GLU A 42 11.20 -5.96 -14.71
C GLU A 42 10.40 -6.78 -15.74
N GLN A 43 10.32 -8.09 -15.55
CA GLN A 43 9.69 -8.99 -16.52
C GLN A 43 8.36 -9.54 -16.01
N HIS A 44 7.28 -9.28 -16.76
CA HIS A 44 5.95 -9.86 -16.52
C HIS A 44 5.37 -9.56 -15.13
N SER A 45 5.72 -8.40 -14.57
CA SER A 45 5.22 -7.99 -13.27
C SER A 45 3.88 -7.27 -13.37
N LYS A 46 3.05 -7.46 -12.33
CA LYS A 46 1.73 -6.84 -12.20
C LYS A 46 1.66 -5.99 -10.94
N LEU A 47 1.24 -4.76 -11.13
CA LEU A 47 0.91 -3.85 -10.05
C LEU A 47 -0.61 -3.70 -9.97
N TYR A 48 -1.19 -4.03 -8.83
CA TYR A 48 -2.58 -3.74 -8.52
C TYR A 48 -2.64 -2.53 -7.61
N ILE A 49 -3.41 -1.52 -8.00
CA ILE A 49 -3.64 -0.31 -7.20
C ILE A 49 -5.09 -0.33 -6.76
N LEU A 50 -5.33 -0.37 -5.46
CA LEU A 50 -6.65 -0.54 -4.89
C LEU A 50 -7.05 0.69 -4.06
N TYR A 51 -8.19 1.28 -4.41
CA TYR A 51 -8.88 2.26 -3.60
C TYR A 51 -10.18 1.68 -3.06
N ILE A 52 -10.43 1.80 -1.75
CA ILE A 52 -11.64 1.27 -1.12
C ILE A 52 -12.49 2.41 -0.56
N ILE A 53 -13.76 2.40 -0.95
CA ILE A 53 -14.78 3.22 -0.33
C ILE A 53 -15.43 2.38 0.77
N GLU A 54 -15.25 2.81 2.02
CA GLU A 54 -15.92 2.17 3.15
C GLU A 54 -17.35 2.68 3.26
N VAL A 55 -18.29 1.77 3.10
CA VAL A 55 -19.72 2.09 3.10
C VAL A 55 -20.31 1.90 4.50
N SER A 56 -20.95 2.94 5.04
CA SER A 56 -21.62 2.87 6.33
C SER A 56 -22.65 1.75 6.39
N MET A 57 -22.81 1.13 7.56
CA MET A 57 -23.81 0.09 7.81
C MET A 57 -25.25 0.59 7.60
N THR A 58 -25.47 1.89 7.62
CA THR A 58 -26.79 2.51 7.41
C THR A 58 -27.18 2.64 5.93
N LEU A 59 -26.23 2.40 5.01
CA LEU A 59 -26.47 2.48 3.57
C LEU A 59 -26.43 1.08 2.93
N PRO A 60 -27.12 0.86 1.80
CA PRO A 60 -26.88 -0.32 0.96
C PRO A 60 -25.42 -0.41 0.53
N ILE A 61 -24.89 -1.63 0.33
CA ILE A 61 -23.48 -1.81 -0.06
C ILE A 61 -23.20 -1.25 -1.45
N ASP A 62 -24.19 -1.22 -2.31
CA ASP A 62 -24.16 -0.68 -3.66
C ASP A 62 -24.67 0.78 -3.75
N ALA A 63 -24.77 1.47 -2.61
CA ALA A 63 -25.17 2.87 -2.60
C ALA A 63 -24.22 3.71 -3.44
N GLU A 64 -24.78 4.55 -4.30
CA GLU A 64 -23.99 5.51 -5.06
C GLU A 64 -23.47 6.62 -4.13
N ILE A 65 -22.18 6.60 -3.87
CA ILE A 65 -21.48 7.64 -3.13
C ILE A 65 -20.64 8.44 -4.14
N SER A 66 -21.34 9.19 -4.99
CA SER A 66 -20.75 9.87 -6.15
C SER A 66 -19.50 10.69 -5.83
N THR A 67 -19.49 11.43 -4.73
CA THR A 67 -18.32 12.23 -4.29
C THR A 67 -17.12 11.35 -3.97
N SER A 68 -17.31 10.24 -3.26
CA SER A 68 -16.24 9.32 -2.91
C SER A 68 -15.76 8.53 -4.14
N THR A 69 -16.65 8.20 -5.05
CA THR A 69 -16.31 7.51 -6.31
C THR A 69 -15.46 8.40 -7.18
N THR A 70 -15.88 9.64 -7.44
CA THR A 70 -15.10 10.60 -8.24
C THR A 70 -13.72 10.83 -7.66
N ARG A 71 -13.63 11.03 -6.34
CA ARG A 71 -12.34 11.21 -5.67
C ARG A 71 -11.45 9.96 -5.80
N GLY A 72 -12.02 8.78 -5.63
CA GLY A 72 -11.29 7.52 -5.77
C GLY A 72 -10.74 7.32 -7.18
N GLU A 73 -11.56 7.61 -8.20
CA GLU A 73 -11.14 7.55 -9.60
C GLU A 73 -10.00 8.53 -9.92
N GLU A 74 -10.08 9.77 -9.43
CA GLU A 74 -9.01 10.76 -9.60
C GLU A 74 -7.68 10.31 -8.94
N ILE A 75 -7.76 9.72 -7.75
CA ILE A 75 -6.58 9.19 -7.05
C ILE A 75 -5.98 8.01 -7.83
N LEU A 76 -6.82 7.09 -8.30
CA LEU A 76 -6.38 5.95 -9.09
C LEU A 76 -5.71 6.40 -10.39
N ASP A 77 -6.28 7.35 -11.10
CA ASP A 77 -5.69 7.92 -12.33
C ASP A 77 -4.32 8.54 -12.08
N GLN A 78 -4.16 9.28 -10.98
CA GLN A 78 -2.87 9.85 -10.59
C GLN A 78 -1.83 8.76 -10.31
N MET A 79 -2.21 7.72 -9.57
CA MET A 79 -1.31 6.63 -9.21
C MET A 79 -0.95 5.75 -10.42
N GLU A 80 -1.88 5.51 -11.34
CA GLU A 80 -1.59 4.86 -12.61
C GLU A 80 -0.60 5.66 -13.46
N ASN A 81 -0.74 6.98 -13.52
CA ASN A 81 0.20 7.84 -14.25
C ASN A 81 1.61 7.77 -13.67
N ILE A 82 1.75 7.64 -12.35
CA ILE A 82 3.05 7.43 -11.71
C ILE A 82 3.64 6.07 -12.11
N SER A 83 2.82 5.01 -12.09
CA SER A 83 3.27 3.66 -12.41
C SER A 83 3.69 3.48 -13.88
N LYS A 84 3.18 4.30 -14.81
CA LYS A 84 3.55 4.27 -16.23
C LYS A 84 5.03 4.55 -16.49
N ILE A 85 5.73 5.21 -15.57
CA ILE A 85 7.17 5.44 -15.66
C ILE A 85 7.94 4.11 -15.51
N TYR A 86 7.34 3.17 -14.81
CA TYR A 86 7.86 1.83 -14.56
C TYR A 86 7.21 0.84 -15.51
N LYS A 87 7.94 -0.07 -16.09
CA LYS A 87 7.48 -0.96 -17.15
C LYS A 87 6.67 -2.17 -16.62
N CYS A 88 5.82 -1.97 -15.63
CA CYS A 88 4.94 -3.03 -15.11
C CYS A 88 3.52 -2.90 -15.67
N GLU A 89 2.82 -4.02 -15.76
CA GLU A 89 1.40 -4.04 -16.07
C GLU A 89 0.60 -3.56 -14.86
N THR A 90 -0.12 -2.45 -14.99
CA THR A 90 -0.86 -1.82 -13.88
C THR A 90 -2.36 -2.01 -14.03
N HIS A 91 -3.00 -2.42 -12.95
CA HIS A 91 -4.45 -2.57 -12.82
C HIS A 91 -4.93 -1.74 -11.63
N ALA A 92 -5.71 -0.71 -11.88
CA ALA A 92 -6.33 0.12 -10.86
C ALA A 92 -7.79 -0.28 -10.66
N GLU A 93 -8.21 -0.40 -9.41
CA GLU A 93 -9.54 -0.86 -9.05
C GLU A 93 -10.10 -0.08 -7.86
N LEU A 94 -11.36 0.29 -7.97
CA LEU A 94 -12.14 0.91 -6.91
C LEU A 94 -13.17 -0.09 -6.41
N LEU A 95 -13.15 -0.35 -5.10
CA LEU A 95 -14.11 -1.24 -4.46
C LEU A 95 -14.92 -0.53 -3.37
N GLN A 96 -16.15 -0.99 -3.18
CA GLN A 96 -16.95 -0.65 -2.00
C GLN A 96 -16.94 -1.81 -1.02
N SER A 97 -16.70 -1.51 0.26
CA SER A 97 -16.67 -2.52 1.31
C SER A 97 -17.18 -1.97 2.63
N ARG A 98 -17.69 -2.83 3.50
CA ARG A 98 -18.03 -2.51 4.88
C ARG A 98 -16.78 -2.42 5.77
N ARG A 99 -15.73 -3.12 5.39
CA ARG A 99 -14.51 -3.27 6.17
C ARG A 99 -13.30 -3.31 5.23
N SER A 100 -12.59 -2.21 5.17
CA SER A 100 -11.46 -2.06 4.24
C SER A 100 -10.36 -3.12 4.44
N GLY A 101 -9.97 -3.40 5.67
CA GLY A 101 -8.94 -4.40 5.95
C GLY A 101 -9.29 -5.80 5.45
N LEU A 102 -10.55 -6.23 5.62
CA LEU A 102 -11.03 -7.52 5.13
C LEU A 102 -11.01 -7.56 3.60
N ALA A 103 -11.48 -6.50 2.94
CA ALA A 103 -11.49 -6.42 1.48
C ALA A 103 -10.07 -6.49 0.90
N ILE A 104 -9.11 -5.78 1.50
CA ILE A 104 -7.71 -5.80 1.06
C ILE A 104 -7.11 -7.20 1.16
N VAL A 105 -7.33 -7.89 2.28
CA VAL A 105 -6.84 -9.27 2.45
C VAL A 105 -7.50 -10.20 1.43
N GLN A 106 -8.81 -10.08 1.19
CA GLN A 106 -9.52 -10.88 0.21
C GLN A 106 -8.97 -10.64 -1.22
N GLU A 107 -8.79 -9.38 -1.61
CA GLU A 107 -8.20 -9.03 -2.91
C GLU A 107 -6.79 -9.60 -3.09
N SER A 108 -5.99 -9.60 -2.02
CA SER A 108 -4.65 -10.18 -2.05
C SER A 108 -4.67 -11.69 -2.33
N VAL A 109 -5.68 -12.38 -1.82
CA VAL A 109 -5.89 -13.81 -2.06
C VAL A 109 -6.40 -14.06 -3.47
N ASP A 110 -7.43 -13.35 -3.89
CA ASP A 110 -8.08 -13.53 -5.20
C ASP A 110 -7.12 -13.24 -6.35
N LYS A 111 -6.29 -12.23 -6.21
CA LYS A 111 -5.27 -11.85 -7.18
C LYS A 111 -3.95 -12.62 -7.01
N GLN A 112 -3.82 -13.42 -5.96
CA GLN A 112 -2.63 -14.22 -5.65
C GLN A 112 -1.35 -13.37 -5.65
N VAL A 113 -1.39 -12.20 -5.00
CA VAL A 113 -0.24 -11.30 -4.97
C VAL A 113 0.88 -11.82 -4.07
N ASP A 114 2.12 -11.49 -4.42
CA ASP A 114 3.29 -11.83 -3.63
C ASP A 114 3.46 -10.93 -2.41
N ALA A 115 2.94 -9.70 -2.49
CA ALA A 115 3.03 -8.73 -1.41
C ALA A 115 1.92 -7.68 -1.44
N ILE A 116 1.64 -7.11 -0.27
CA ILE A 116 0.84 -5.89 -0.10
C ILE A 116 1.77 -4.78 0.33
N VAL A 117 1.63 -3.60 -0.26
CA VAL A 117 2.32 -2.38 0.15
C VAL A 117 1.30 -1.37 0.68
N LEU A 118 1.55 -0.85 1.87
CA LEU A 118 0.74 0.19 2.51
C LEU A 118 1.60 1.42 2.73
N GLY A 119 1.19 2.56 2.17
CA GLY A 119 1.76 3.86 2.49
C GLY A 119 1.26 4.32 3.86
N ILE A 120 2.16 4.72 4.72
CA ILE A 120 1.85 5.24 6.05
C ILE A 120 2.28 6.70 6.12
N PRO A 121 1.34 7.65 6.15
CA PRO A 121 1.68 9.05 6.33
C PRO A 121 2.25 9.28 7.73
N TYR A 122 3.19 10.22 7.85
CA TYR A 122 3.66 10.62 9.15
C TYR A 122 2.64 11.52 9.83
N GLN A 123 1.89 10.96 10.75
CA GLN A 123 0.87 11.67 11.52
C GLN A 123 1.07 11.43 13.02
N GLU A 124 1.08 12.50 13.77
CA GLU A 124 1.04 12.46 15.23
C GLU A 124 -0.35 12.89 15.71
N MET A 125 -1.03 11.99 16.40
CA MET A 125 -2.27 12.31 17.10
C MET A 125 -1.97 12.38 18.60
N TYR A 126 -2.25 13.53 19.21
CA TYR A 126 -2.03 13.74 20.65
C TYR A 126 -0.60 13.40 21.12
N GLY A 127 0.41 13.73 20.29
CA GLY A 127 1.81 13.45 20.59
C GLY A 127 2.23 11.97 20.40
N SER A 128 1.37 11.13 19.84
CA SER A 128 1.67 9.72 19.55
C SER A 128 1.59 9.44 18.07
N PHE A 129 2.58 8.71 17.56
CA PHE A 129 2.54 8.19 16.18
C PHE A 129 1.54 7.04 16.09
N SER A 130 0.73 7.04 15.03
CA SER A 130 -0.24 5.98 14.76
C SER A 130 -0.11 5.47 13.34
N ILE A 131 -0.26 4.17 13.16
CA ILE A 131 -0.33 3.51 11.86
C ILE A 131 -1.79 3.23 11.42
N GLY A 132 -2.77 3.74 12.18
CA GLY A 132 -4.19 3.50 11.93
C GLY A 132 -4.63 2.08 12.24
N ASP A 133 -5.85 1.71 11.80
CA ASP A 133 -6.47 0.43 12.11
C ASP A 133 -6.28 -0.62 11.01
N ILE A 134 -6.09 -0.19 9.77
CA ILE A 134 -5.98 -1.07 8.61
C ILE A 134 -4.67 -1.86 8.62
N ALA A 135 -3.55 -1.20 8.88
CA ALA A 135 -2.24 -1.83 8.86
C ALA A 135 -2.11 -2.98 9.87
N PRO A 136 -2.51 -2.83 11.15
CA PRO A 136 -2.50 -3.96 12.10
C PRO A 136 -3.36 -5.13 11.66
N TYR A 137 -4.53 -4.87 11.07
CA TYR A 137 -5.40 -5.92 10.57
C TYR A 137 -4.74 -6.71 9.43
N ILE A 138 -4.14 -6.01 8.46
CA ILE A 138 -3.45 -6.64 7.33
C ILE A 138 -2.23 -7.41 7.78
N LEU A 139 -1.40 -6.85 8.67
CA LEU A 139 -0.24 -7.53 9.24
C LEU A 139 -0.60 -8.85 9.94
N LYS A 140 -1.78 -8.91 10.56
CA LYS A 140 -2.27 -10.11 11.24
C LYS A 140 -2.84 -11.16 10.27
N ASN A 141 -3.49 -10.74 9.18
CA ASN A 141 -4.36 -11.61 8.40
C ASN A 141 -3.90 -11.86 6.96
N ALA A 142 -3.00 -11.05 6.41
CA ALA A 142 -2.53 -11.24 5.04
C ALA A 142 -1.70 -12.52 4.89
N PRO A 143 -1.97 -13.35 3.86
CA PRO A 143 -1.22 -14.58 3.63
C PRO A 143 0.10 -14.36 2.89
N CYS A 144 0.34 -13.15 2.37
CA CYS A 144 1.52 -12.75 1.64
C CYS A 144 2.42 -11.82 2.46
N ARG A 145 3.52 -11.36 1.86
CA ARG A 145 4.39 -10.36 2.48
C ARG A 145 3.64 -9.03 2.62
N VAL A 146 3.94 -8.29 3.68
CA VAL A 146 3.38 -6.95 3.89
C VAL A 146 4.52 -5.97 4.12
N PHE A 147 4.52 -4.89 3.35
CA PHE A 147 5.45 -3.78 3.49
C PHE A 147 4.68 -2.55 3.95
N LEU A 148 5.18 -1.92 5.01
CA LEU A 148 4.73 -0.61 5.44
C LEU A 148 5.77 0.41 5.01
N GLU A 149 5.40 1.27 4.09
CA GLU A 149 6.22 2.38 3.63
C GLU A 149 5.76 3.65 4.34
N ARG A 150 6.54 4.11 5.31
CA ARG A 150 6.28 5.38 6.00
C ARG A 150 7.06 6.48 5.30
N GLU A 151 6.35 7.51 4.88
CA GLU A 151 7.00 8.69 4.29
C GLU A 151 8.06 9.30 5.22
N PRO A 152 9.11 9.90 4.67
CA PRO A 152 10.15 10.56 5.47
C PRO A 152 9.54 11.63 6.39
N ILE A 153 10.08 11.76 7.59
CA ILE A 153 9.74 12.87 8.47
C ILE A 153 10.33 14.14 7.87
N PRO A 154 9.51 15.18 7.59
CA PRO A 154 10.05 16.42 7.06
C PRO A 154 11.05 17.02 8.05
N PRO A 155 12.17 17.60 7.55
CA PRO A 155 13.11 18.27 8.42
C PRO A 155 12.38 19.33 9.23
N LYS A 156 12.60 19.37 10.55
CA LYS A 156 12.11 20.46 11.39
C LYS A 156 12.63 21.75 10.78
N SER A 157 11.72 22.58 10.23
CA SER A 157 12.12 23.94 9.84
C SER A 157 12.70 24.58 11.07
N SER A 158 13.98 24.97 11.01
CA SER A 158 14.59 25.82 12.01
C SER A 158 13.82 27.12 12.01
N TYR A 159 12.83 27.22 12.87
CA TYR A 159 12.22 28.49 13.20
C TYR A 159 13.33 29.28 13.90
N ASN A 160 14.05 30.07 13.11
CA ASN A 160 14.87 31.12 13.67
C ASN A 160 13.91 32.09 14.38
N ALA A 161 13.72 31.90 15.65
CA ALA A 161 13.21 32.91 16.53
C ALA A 161 14.24 34.06 16.51
N SER A 162 14.13 34.93 15.54
CA SER A 162 14.74 36.26 15.63
C SER A 162 13.92 37.02 16.67
N THR A 163 14.34 36.91 17.88
CA THR A 163 13.98 37.81 18.97
C THR A 163 14.49 39.20 18.63
N HIS A 164 13.60 40.13 18.52
CA HIS A 164 13.84 41.53 18.87
C HIS A 164 12.65 42.06 19.65
#